data_e7e16cc6b57167f10cae5784b8127d13
#
_entry.id   e7e16cc6b57167f10cae5784b8127d13
#
_cell.length_a   1.000
_cell.length_b   1.000
_cell.length_c   1.000
_cell.angle_alpha   90.00
_cell.angle_beta   90.00
_cell.angle_gamma   90.00
#
_symmetry.space_group_name_H-M   'P 1'
#
loop_
_entity.id
_entity.type
_entity.pdbx_description
1 polymer ?
#
loop_
_entity_poly.entity_id
_entity_poly.type
_entity_poly.pdbx_seq_one_letter_code
_entity_poly.pdbx_strand_id
1 'polypeptide(L)'
;MSTSHPGKPSWRQAFAQPFRIVHGLVSRFRQPRTVDDLPTLLTHLGRRFAPLARARETALELDVDPAVAPDLTGAIEELGWVLGYLIERAIDVAAGGDVALQVDLVGETRTSQTLHLTVVDDGPPTNAYDQIILISAASIARVGGRLEVESGPDAGTRVIVELTFAMPRRSPYVDVDALRSTLGGQAALVNVIAALDQALSHDLAGLDGLLAQTGSDHLQAWLHRVSGVLGMAEASGLAQVGLVLERDLAAGRNAAIDRAVRDFGDDAAAVLALLRDHHDDDRL
;
A
#
# COMPACT_ATOMS: atom_id res chain seq x y z
N MET A 1 55.09 -7.37 -10.85
CA MET A 1 54.51 -6.51 -9.81
C MET A 1 53.00 -6.57 -9.99
N SER A 2 52.35 -7.50 -9.24
CA SER A 2 50.92 -7.70 -9.27
C SER A 2 50.28 -6.83 -8.17
N THR A 3 49.47 -5.86 -8.56
CA THR A 3 48.69 -5.05 -7.63
C THR A 3 47.37 -5.77 -7.34
N SER A 4 47.31 -6.40 -6.17
CA SER A 4 46.06 -6.97 -5.64
C SER A 4 45.12 -5.84 -5.24
N HIS A 5 43.93 -5.79 -5.87
CA HIS A 5 42.82 -4.94 -5.41
C HIS A 5 42.21 -5.57 -4.15
N PRO A 6 42.01 -4.82 -3.05
CA PRO A 6 41.28 -5.33 -1.90
C PRO A 6 39.79 -5.47 -2.27
N GLY A 7 39.29 -6.70 -2.17
CA GLY A 7 37.89 -7.01 -2.40
C GLY A 7 36.98 -6.24 -1.44
N LYS A 8 35.91 -5.66 -1.96
CA LYS A 8 34.85 -5.01 -1.17
C LYS A 8 34.26 -6.04 -0.20
N PRO A 9 34.22 -5.75 1.12
CA PRO A 9 33.57 -6.66 2.06
C PRO A 9 32.07 -6.75 1.74
N SER A 10 31.57 -8.00 1.63
CA SER A 10 30.14 -8.21 1.38
C SER A 10 29.37 -7.81 2.65
N TRP A 11 28.33 -7.00 2.50
CA TRP A 11 27.42 -6.57 3.56
C TRP A 11 26.86 -7.74 4.42
N ARG A 12 26.88 -8.97 3.90
CA ARG A 12 26.47 -10.20 4.62
C ARG A 12 27.38 -10.56 5.80
N GLN A 13 28.62 -10.09 5.86
CA GLN A 13 29.55 -10.37 6.96
C GLN A 13 29.46 -9.39 8.12
N ALA A 14 28.84 -8.21 7.95
CA ALA A 14 28.67 -7.21 9.00
C ALA A 14 27.55 -7.55 10.03
N PHE A 15 26.72 -8.56 9.75
CA PHE A 15 25.52 -8.89 10.53
C PHE A 15 25.69 -9.98 11.60
N ALA A 16 26.92 -10.43 11.88
CA ALA A 16 27.19 -11.55 12.79
C ALA A 16 27.46 -11.20 14.25
N GLN A 17 27.21 -9.96 14.71
CA GLN A 17 27.41 -9.60 16.12
C GLN A 17 26.08 -9.27 16.83
N PRO A 18 25.84 -9.81 18.06
CA PRO A 18 24.55 -9.69 18.71
C PRO A 18 24.31 -8.32 19.36
N PHE A 19 23.12 -7.83 19.14
CA PHE A 19 22.45 -6.66 19.61
C PHE A 19 22.52 -6.45 21.16
N ARG A 20 23.52 -5.75 21.69
CA ARG A 20 23.54 -5.33 23.11
C ARG A 20 23.46 -3.83 23.35
N ILE A 21 23.49 -3.00 22.32
CA ILE A 21 23.60 -1.54 22.46
C ILE A 21 22.26 -0.80 22.24
N VAL A 22 21.23 -1.48 21.71
CA VAL A 22 19.97 -0.84 21.28
C VAL A 22 19.08 -0.38 22.44
N HIS A 23 19.19 -0.98 23.64
CA HIS A 23 18.29 -0.67 24.77
C HIS A 23 18.49 0.72 25.38
N GLY A 24 19.62 1.37 25.19
CA GLY A 24 19.90 2.71 25.75
C GLY A 24 19.34 3.87 24.92
N LEU A 25 19.18 3.69 23.61
CA LEU A 25 18.66 4.73 22.70
C LEU A 25 17.12 4.71 22.62
N VAL A 26 16.52 3.53 22.80
CA VAL A 26 15.06 3.32 22.73
C VAL A 26 14.30 4.09 23.81
N SER A 27 14.93 4.41 24.94
CA SER A 27 14.27 5.09 26.08
C SER A 27 13.98 6.57 25.87
N ARG A 28 14.54 7.22 24.86
CA ARG A 28 14.28 8.65 24.55
C ARG A 28 13.01 8.90 23.76
N PHE A 29 12.44 7.88 23.13
CA PHE A 29 11.28 8.01 22.25
C PHE A 29 10.05 7.30 22.84
N ARG A 30 9.44 7.92 23.85
CA ARG A 30 8.12 7.50 24.33
C ARG A 30 7.09 7.94 23.30
N GLN A 31 6.66 7.05 22.41
CA GLN A 31 5.52 7.34 21.53
C GLN A 31 4.23 7.41 22.36
N PRO A 32 3.38 8.42 22.12
CA PRO A 32 2.00 8.35 22.58
C PRO A 32 1.24 7.38 21.71
N ARG A 33 0.52 6.44 22.33
CA ARG A 33 -0.52 5.56 21.80
C ARG A 33 -0.46 5.24 20.29
N THR A 34 -0.54 3.95 19.99
CA THR A 34 -0.60 3.28 18.71
C THR A 34 -1.06 4.17 17.55
N VAL A 35 -0.11 4.48 16.67
CA VAL A 35 -0.41 5.07 15.37
C VAL A 35 -0.71 3.87 14.47
N ASP A 36 -1.96 3.68 14.12
CA ASP A 36 -2.42 2.47 13.45
C ASP A 36 -2.49 2.62 11.91
N ASP A 37 -2.30 3.85 11.40
CA ASP A 37 -2.37 4.16 9.97
C ASP A 37 -1.25 5.12 9.51
N LEU A 38 -0.92 5.04 8.23
CA LEU A 38 0.16 5.81 7.60
C LEU A 38 -0.11 7.34 7.60
N PRO A 39 -1.31 7.85 7.25
CA PRO A 39 -1.59 9.28 7.29
C PRO A 39 -1.42 9.90 8.68
N THR A 40 -1.87 9.19 9.73
CA THR A 40 -1.70 9.63 11.11
C THR A 40 -0.22 9.64 11.50
N LEU A 41 0.56 8.62 11.11
CA LEU A 41 2.01 8.59 11.31
C LEU A 41 2.69 9.81 10.68
N LEU A 42 2.44 10.07 9.40
CA LEU A 42 3.08 11.17 8.66
C LEU A 42 2.72 12.53 9.28
N THR A 43 1.45 12.74 9.62
CA THR A 43 0.98 13.95 10.33
C THR A 43 1.69 14.11 11.68
N HIS A 44 1.84 13.01 12.42
CA HIS A 44 2.54 13.01 13.71
C HIS A 44 4.01 13.38 13.58
N LEU A 45 4.71 12.79 12.60
CA LEU A 45 6.11 13.09 12.32
C LEU A 45 6.30 14.58 11.96
N GLY A 46 5.48 15.12 11.05
CA GLY A 46 5.54 16.54 10.71
C GLY A 46 5.37 17.46 11.92
N ARG A 47 4.35 17.20 12.76
CA ARG A 47 4.12 17.99 13.99
C ARG A 47 5.24 17.85 15.01
N ARG A 48 5.79 16.65 15.17
CA ARG A 48 6.85 16.37 16.13
C ARG A 48 8.16 17.07 15.77
N PHE A 49 8.54 17.05 14.51
CA PHE A 49 9.83 17.58 14.06
C PHE A 49 9.79 19.06 13.64
N ALA A 50 8.63 19.67 13.42
CA ALA A 50 8.49 21.08 13.07
C ALA A 50 9.16 22.04 14.10
N PRO A 51 9.10 21.84 15.44
CA PRO A 51 9.82 22.67 16.38
C PRO A 51 11.35 22.55 16.27
N LEU A 52 11.85 21.31 16.05
CA LEU A 52 13.29 21.04 15.90
C LEU A 52 13.81 21.67 14.60
N ALA A 53 13.10 21.50 13.49
CA ALA A 53 13.45 22.12 12.20
C ALA A 53 13.53 23.64 12.34
N ARG A 54 12.52 24.29 12.94
CA ARG A 54 12.57 25.75 13.20
C ARG A 54 13.74 26.17 14.07
N ALA A 55 14.08 25.41 15.11
CA ALA A 55 15.22 25.70 15.97
C ALA A 55 16.58 25.58 15.27
N ARG A 56 16.63 24.84 14.16
CA ARG A 56 17.82 24.65 13.29
C ARG A 56 17.76 25.49 12.01
N GLU A 57 16.74 26.36 11.88
CA GLU A 57 16.51 27.19 10.69
C GLU A 57 16.38 26.34 9.40
N THR A 58 15.91 25.09 9.52
CA THR A 58 15.75 24.11 8.45
C THR A 58 14.29 24.09 8.00
N ALA A 59 14.05 24.13 6.69
CA ALA A 59 12.72 23.86 6.14
C ALA A 59 12.46 22.33 6.19
N LEU A 60 11.25 21.95 6.64
CA LEU A 60 10.81 20.56 6.63
C LEU A 60 9.54 20.45 5.80
N GLU A 61 9.63 19.74 4.68
CA GLU A 61 8.50 19.50 3.77
C GLU A 61 8.05 18.04 3.84
N LEU A 62 6.76 17.83 3.66
CA LEU A 62 6.13 16.51 3.58
C LEU A 62 5.27 16.45 2.32
N ASP A 63 5.62 15.56 1.42
CA ASP A 63 4.89 15.32 0.17
C ASP A 63 4.44 13.87 0.08
N VAL A 64 3.18 13.65 -0.28
CA VAL A 64 2.58 12.31 -0.36
C VAL A 64 1.84 12.18 -1.69
N ASP A 65 2.20 11.18 -2.46
CA ASP A 65 1.50 10.84 -3.70
C ASP A 65 0.00 10.61 -3.41
N PRO A 66 -0.91 11.34 -4.07
CA PRO A 66 -2.35 11.20 -3.88
C PRO A 66 -2.89 9.79 -4.22
N ALA A 67 -2.13 8.96 -4.93
CA ALA A 67 -2.48 7.57 -5.22
C ALA A 67 -2.23 6.62 -4.02
N VAL A 68 -1.55 7.06 -2.97
CA VAL A 68 -1.34 6.27 -1.74
C VAL A 68 -2.66 6.10 -0.99
N ALA A 69 -3.07 4.85 -0.77
CA ALA A 69 -4.30 4.55 -0.07
C ALA A 69 -4.22 4.98 1.42
N PRO A 70 -5.28 5.58 1.99
CA PRO A 70 -5.25 6.11 3.35
C PRO A 70 -5.33 5.03 4.44
N ASP A 71 -5.80 3.84 4.10
CA ASP A 71 -6.11 2.74 5.01
C ASP A 71 -5.09 1.58 4.96
N LEU A 72 -3.86 1.87 4.56
CA LEU A 72 -2.78 0.89 4.51
C LEU A 72 -2.46 0.33 5.90
N THR A 73 -2.28 -0.99 5.97
CA THR A 73 -1.89 -1.71 7.19
C THR A 73 -0.55 -2.41 7.01
N GLY A 74 0.23 -2.51 8.09
CA GLY A 74 1.55 -3.14 8.04
C GLY A 74 2.44 -2.70 9.19
N ALA A 75 3.73 -2.60 8.92
CA ALA A 75 4.76 -2.27 9.91
C ALA A 75 4.82 -0.75 10.21
N ILE A 76 3.67 -0.14 10.56
CA ILE A 76 3.55 1.32 10.79
C ILE A 76 4.42 1.77 11.98
N GLU A 77 4.48 0.97 13.05
CA GLU A 77 5.26 1.31 14.23
C GLU A 77 6.76 1.31 13.91
N GLU A 78 7.28 0.26 13.30
CA GLU A 78 8.67 0.16 12.88
C GLU A 78 9.05 1.27 11.91
N LEU A 79 8.18 1.55 10.94
CA LEU A 79 8.37 2.66 10.01
C LEU A 79 8.45 4.00 10.75
N GLY A 80 7.58 4.23 11.72
CA GLY A 80 7.57 5.44 12.53
C GLY A 80 8.87 5.67 13.29
N TRP A 81 9.47 4.60 13.83
CA TRP A 81 10.78 4.63 14.46
C TRP A 81 11.87 5.01 13.46
N VAL A 82 11.90 4.31 12.31
CA VAL A 82 12.93 4.53 11.28
C VAL A 82 12.83 5.93 10.71
N LEU A 83 11.66 6.38 10.27
CA LEU A 83 11.48 7.73 9.73
C LEU A 83 11.80 8.81 10.76
N GLY A 84 11.42 8.58 12.04
CA GLY A 84 11.77 9.50 13.12
C GLY A 84 13.27 9.71 13.26
N TYR A 85 14.07 8.64 13.24
CA TYR A 85 15.53 8.72 13.29
C TYR A 85 16.14 9.38 12.04
N LEU A 86 15.61 9.03 10.86
CA LEU A 86 16.11 9.58 9.59
C LEU A 86 15.84 11.09 9.48
N ILE A 87 14.63 11.55 9.87
CA ILE A 87 14.26 12.97 9.85
C ILE A 87 15.09 13.75 10.88
N GLU A 88 15.23 13.25 12.11
CA GLU A 88 16.03 13.92 13.15
C GLU A 88 17.47 14.13 12.67
N ARG A 89 18.07 13.06 12.12
CA ARG A 89 19.40 13.11 11.54
C ARG A 89 19.47 14.11 10.37
N ALA A 90 18.54 14.07 9.45
CA ALA A 90 18.51 14.97 8.29
C ALA A 90 18.47 16.45 8.75
N ILE A 91 17.62 16.80 9.71
CA ILE A 91 17.55 18.15 10.28
C ILE A 91 18.86 18.57 10.94
N ASP A 92 19.53 17.64 11.67
CA ASP A 92 20.81 17.93 12.34
C ASP A 92 21.95 18.18 11.35
N VAL A 93 21.95 17.52 10.20
CA VAL A 93 23.01 17.66 9.17
C VAL A 93 22.75 18.81 8.22
N ALA A 94 21.48 19.05 7.87
CA ALA A 94 21.09 20.12 6.94
C ALA A 94 21.26 21.52 7.53
N ALA A 95 21.26 21.70 8.83
CA ALA A 95 21.39 22.93 9.63
C ALA A 95 21.31 24.25 8.82
N GLY A 96 20.10 24.75 8.63
CA GLY A 96 19.83 25.96 7.83
C GLY A 96 19.47 25.70 6.36
N GLY A 97 19.40 24.42 5.94
CA GLY A 97 19.00 23.98 4.60
C GLY A 97 17.60 23.34 4.56
N ASP A 98 17.41 22.46 3.59
CA ASP A 98 16.11 21.84 3.31
C ASP A 98 16.12 20.34 3.67
N VAL A 99 15.02 19.87 4.27
CA VAL A 99 14.71 18.46 4.50
C VAL A 99 13.33 18.15 3.93
N ALA A 100 13.23 17.08 3.16
CA ALA A 100 11.95 16.61 2.64
C ALA A 100 11.71 15.14 3.00
N LEU A 101 10.46 14.81 3.35
CA LEU A 101 9.96 13.44 3.37
C LEU A 101 8.96 13.28 2.22
N GLN A 102 9.30 12.47 1.24
CA GLN A 102 8.49 12.14 0.08
C GLN A 102 7.95 10.72 0.21
N VAL A 103 6.69 10.51 -0.14
CA VAL A 103 6.05 9.19 -0.13
C VAL A 103 5.47 8.93 -1.51
N ASP A 104 6.08 8.02 -2.25
CA ASP A 104 5.73 7.70 -3.62
C ASP A 104 5.17 6.27 -3.73
N LEU A 105 4.12 6.10 -4.52
CA LEU A 105 3.60 4.79 -4.90
C LEU A 105 4.46 4.22 -6.02
N VAL A 106 5.18 3.12 -5.76
CA VAL A 106 6.08 2.47 -6.75
C VAL A 106 5.57 1.12 -7.24
N GLY A 107 4.61 0.54 -6.56
CA GLY A 107 3.98 -0.71 -6.96
C GLY A 107 2.63 -0.91 -6.29
N GLU A 108 1.70 -1.46 -7.04
CA GLU A 108 0.37 -1.74 -6.55
C GLU A 108 -0.09 -3.13 -6.99
N THR A 109 -0.73 -3.83 -6.07
CA THR A 109 -1.53 -5.01 -6.34
C THR A 109 -2.93 -4.77 -5.76
N ARG A 110 -3.85 -5.68 -6.01
CA ARG A 110 -5.20 -5.57 -5.45
C ARG A 110 -5.26 -5.57 -3.91
N THR A 111 -4.25 -6.11 -3.25
CA THR A 111 -4.22 -6.31 -1.79
C THR A 111 -3.06 -5.61 -1.11
N SER A 112 -2.23 -4.88 -1.86
CA SER A 112 -1.06 -4.21 -1.30
C SER A 112 -0.57 -3.06 -2.17
N GLN A 113 0.05 -2.08 -1.53
CA GLN A 113 0.84 -1.04 -2.17
C GLN A 113 2.28 -1.11 -1.68
N THR A 114 3.24 -0.98 -2.61
CA THR A 114 4.66 -0.82 -2.30
C THR A 114 5.00 0.65 -2.41
N LEU A 115 5.55 1.21 -1.34
CA LEU A 115 5.87 2.63 -1.24
C LEU A 115 7.38 2.83 -1.14
N HIS A 116 7.87 3.91 -1.76
CA HIS A 116 9.12 4.52 -1.42
C HIS A 116 8.88 5.70 -0.48
N LEU A 117 9.48 5.63 0.72
CA LEU A 117 9.47 6.72 1.67
C LEU A 117 10.89 7.28 1.69
N THR A 118 11.06 8.44 1.11
CA THR A 118 12.37 9.05 0.85
C THR A 118 12.59 10.24 1.75
N VAL A 119 13.62 10.18 2.60
CA VAL A 119 14.11 11.33 3.35
C VAL A 119 15.29 11.93 2.60
N VAL A 120 15.16 13.20 2.22
CA VAL A 120 16.20 13.96 1.50
C VAL A 120 16.69 15.08 2.39
N ASP A 121 18.00 15.28 2.45
CA ASP A 121 18.64 16.45 3.04
C ASP A 121 19.71 17.02 2.09
N ASP A 122 19.93 18.33 2.13
CA ASP A 122 20.97 19.05 1.39
C ASP A 122 22.28 19.23 2.18
N GLY A 123 22.40 18.51 3.31
CA GLY A 123 23.59 18.51 4.14
C GLY A 123 24.81 17.86 3.50
N PRO A 124 25.94 17.83 4.22
CA PRO A 124 27.15 17.17 3.73
C PRO A 124 26.92 15.66 3.51
N PRO A 125 27.69 15.06 2.57
CA PRO A 125 27.55 13.65 2.23
C PRO A 125 27.62 12.74 3.44
N THR A 126 26.70 11.79 3.52
CA THR A 126 26.64 10.81 4.59
C THR A 126 27.45 9.57 4.24
N ASN A 127 28.15 9.03 5.22
CA ASN A 127 28.76 7.73 5.10
C ASN A 127 27.67 6.63 5.20
N ALA A 128 27.64 5.70 4.26
CA ALA A 128 26.74 4.52 4.29
C ALA A 128 26.94 3.64 5.55
N TYR A 129 28.02 3.84 6.29
CA TYR A 129 28.29 3.20 7.59
C TYR A 129 27.83 4.01 8.80
N ASP A 130 27.08 5.10 8.59
CA ASP A 130 26.42 5.82 9.68
C ASP A 130 25.60 4.84 10.52
N GLN A 131 25.78 4.89 11.84
CA GLN A 131 25.15 3.95 12.75
C GLN A 131 23.62 4.03 12.69
N ILE A 132 23.06 5.21 12.48
CA ILE A 132 21.61 5.42 12.33
C ILE A 132 21.11 4.72 11.08
N ILE A 133 21.82 4.86 9.97
CA ILE A 133 21.49 4.20 8.70
C ILE A 133 21.51 2.67 8.84
N LEU A 134 22.56 2.13 9.47
CA LEU A 134 22.70 0.68 9.67
C LEU A 134 21.58 0.10 10.57
N ILE A 135 21.22 0.80 11.65
CA ILE A 135 20.13 0.39 12.54
C ILE A 135 18.78 0.46 11.80
N SER A 136 18.56 1.54 11.06
CA SER A 136 17.35 1.72 10.25
C SER A 136 17.22 0.63 9.18
N ALA A 137 18.29 0.32 8.46
CA ALA A 137 18.31 -0.75 7.45
C ALA A 137 18.00 -2.14 8.07
N ALA A 138 18.58 -2.44 9.23
CA ALA A 138 18.30 -3.68 9.94
C ALA A 138 16.84 -3.78 10.42
N SER A 139 16.25 -2.66 10.87
CA SER A 139 14.85 -2.60 11.31
C SER A 139 13.89 -2.81 10.14
N ILE A 140 14.12 -2.14 9.01
CA ILE A 140 13.31 -2.27 7.80
C ILE A 140 13.43 -3.67 7.21
N ALA A 141 14.63 -4.26 7.16
CA ALA A 141 14.83 -5.63 6.66
C ALA A 141 14.06 -6.67 7.49
N ARG A 142 13.91 -6.46 8.80
CA ARG A 142 13.15 -7.35 9.69
C ARG A 142 11.67 -7.41 9.36
N VAL A 143 11.11 -6.34 8.82
CA VAL A 143 9.70 -6.26 8.40
C VAL A 143 9.51 -6.49 6.89
N GLY A 144 10.55 -7.01 6.22
CA GLY A 144 10.48 -7.40 4.80
C GLY A 144 10.74 -6.26 3.81
N GLY A 145 11.15 -5.08 4.27
CA GLY A 145 11.48 -3.95 3.42
C GLY A 145 12.97 -3.84 3.10
N ARG A 146 13.33 -2.79 2.38
CA ARG A 146 14.70 -2.45 1.97
C ARG A 146 14.99 -0.99 2.24
N LEU A 147 16.24 -0.67 2.58
CA LEU A 147 16.72 0.70 2.72
C LEU A 147 17.95 0.90 1.84
N GLU A 148 17.91 1.95 1.04
CA GLU A 148 19.01 2.38 0.16
C GLU A 148 19.44 3.79 0.52
N VAL A 149 20.73 4.10 0.31
CA VAL A 149 21.29 5.42 0.57
C VAL A 149 22.02 5.90 -0.67
N GLU A 150 21.66 7.06 -1.13
CA GLU A 150 22.33 7.80 -2.19
C GLU A 150 22.90 9.08 -1.57
N SER A 151 24.18 9.34 -1.72
CA SER A 151 24.84 10.53 -1.18
C SER A 151 25.97 10.99 -2.08
N GLY A 152 26.08 12.28 -2.26
CA GLY A 152 27.09 12.89 -3.13
C GLY A 152 27.56 14.26 -2.63
N PRO A 153 28.77 14.70 -3.05
CA PRO A 153 29.40 15.91 -2.52
C PRO A 153 28.56 17.19 -2.64
N ASP A 154 27.75 17.29 -3.71
CA ASP A 154 26.93 18.46 -4.00
C ASP A 154 25.43 18.12 -4.12
N ALA A 155 25.04 16.89 -3.74
CA ALA A 155 23.68 16.38 -3.91
C ALA A 155 22.96 16.11 -2.57
N GLY A 156 23.64 16.34 -1.44
CA GLY A 156 23.10 16.01 -0.13
C GLY A 156 23.02 14.50 0.09
N THR A 157 22.04 14.07 0.90
CA THR A 157 21.76 12.67 1.15
C THR A 157 20.30 12.35 0.87
N ARG A 158 20.08 11.21 0.21
CA ARG A 158 18.76 10.62 -0.01
C ARG A 158 18.74 9.23 0.61
N VAL A 159 17.84 9.00 1.55
CA VAL A 159 17.61 7.68 2.16
C VAL A 159 16.24 7.20 1.75
N ILE A 160 16.19 6.10 0.99
CA ILE A 160 14.99 5.51 0.44
C ILE A 160 14.63 4.27 1.26
N VAL A 161 13.45 4.25 1.84
CA VAL A 161 12.86 3.08 2.50
C VAL A 161 11.78 2.52 1.58
N GLU A 162 12.00 1.31 1.07
CA GLU A 162 11.00 0.56 0.32
C GLU A 162 10.28 -0.39 1.26
N LEU A 163 8.94 -0.31 1.31
CA LEU A 163 8.12 -1.18 2.15
C LEU A 163 6.77 -1.46 1.48
N THR A 164 6.31 -2.70 1.61
CA THR A 164 5.00 -3.12 1.12
C THR A 164 4.00 -3.14 2.26
N PHE A 165 2.88 -2.45 2.05
CA PHE A 165 1.74 -2.39 2.97
C PHE A 165 0.58 -3.18 2.42
N ALA A 166 -0.17 -3.84 3.29
CA ALA A 166 -1.42 -4.46 2.90
C ALA A 166 -2.52 -3.39 2.78
N MET A 167 -3.29 -3.47 1.72
CA MET A 167 -4.58 -2.78 1.64
C MET A 167 -5.62 -3.68 2.31
N PRO A 168 -6.37 -3.19 3.31
CA PRO A 168 -7.51 -3.94 3.83
C PRO A 168 -8.43 -4.26 2.66
N ARG A 169 -8.84 -5.51 2.54
CA ARG A 169 -9.91 -5.85 1.59
C ARG A 169 -11.09 -5.00 2.03
N ARG A 170 -11.42 -3.97 1.27
CA ARG A 170 -12.71 -3.33 1.42
C ARG A 170 -13.72 -4.42 1.12
N SER A 171 -14.48 -4.82 2.12
CA SER A 171 -15.64 -5.67 1.87
C SER A 171 -16.42 -5.01 0.75
N PRO A 172 -16.78 -5.73 -0.31
CA PRO A 172 -17.54 -5.15 -1.38
C PRO A 172 -18.78 -4.49 -0.76
N TYR A 173 -18.89 -3.19 -0.98
CA TYR A 173 -20.00 -2.41 -0.44
C TYR A 173 -21.14 -2.42 -1.46
N VAL A 174 -22.31 -2.74 -0.99
CA VAL A 174 -23.56 -2.61 -1.73
C VAL A 174 -24.44 -1.64 -0.98
N ASP A 175 -24.87 -0.57 -1.63
CA ASP A 175 -25.85 0.35 -1.05
C ASP A 175 -27.26 -0.17 -1.31
N VAL A 176 -27.72 -1.07 -0.43
CA VAL A 176 -29.06 -1.68 -0.55
C VAL A 176 -30.17 -0.63 -0.34
N ASP A 177 -29.93 0.42 0.43
CA ASP A 177 -30.90 1.49 0.65
C ASP A 177 -31.01 2.38 -0.60
N ALA A 178 -29.91 2.69 -1.25
CA ALA A 178 -29.90 3.36 -2.54
C ALA A 178 -30.60 2.50 -3.61
N LEU A 179 -30.30 1.22 -3.66
CA LEU A 179 -30.95 0.27 -4.58
C LEU A 179 -32.46 0.22 -4.33
N ARG A 180 -32.91 0.12 -3.09
CA ARG A 180 -34.33 0.14 -2.71
C ARG A 180 -35.02 1.43 -3.14
N SER A 181 -34.36 2.56 -2.91
CA SER A 181 -34.88 3.88 -3.29
C SER A 181 -35.03 4.02 -4.81
N THR A 182 -34.03 3.60 -5.56
CA THR A 182 -34.01 3.64 -7.03
C THR A 182 -35.10 2.75 -7.63
N LEU A 183 -35.36 1.60 -7.03
CA LEU A 183 -36.34 0.63 -7.51
C LEU A 183 -37.78 0.93 -7.10
N GLY A 184 -38.00 1.94 -6.25
CA GLY A 184 -39.36 2.37 -5.84
C GLY A 184 -39.99 1.49 -4.76
N GLY A 185 -39.22 0.70 -4.03
CA GLY A 185 -39.70 0.01 -2.83
C GLY A 185 -39.28 -1.46 -2.69
N GLN A 186 -39.69 -2.05 -1.57
CA GLN A 186 -39.23 -3.39 -1.12
C GLN A 186 -39.61 -4.52 -2.08
N ALA A 187 -40.81 -4.55 -2.62
CA ALA A 187 -41.23 -5.65 -3.53
C ALA A 187 -40.42 -5.69 -4.83
N ALA A 188 -40.07 -4.52 -5.36
CA ALA A 188 -39.18 -4.45 -6.53
C ALA A 188 -37.75 -4.85 -6.18
N LEU A 189 -37.23 -4.48 -5.01
CA LEU A 189 -35.91 -4.86 -4.51
C LEU A 189 -35.78 -6.39 -4.45
N VAL A 190 -36.71 -7.11 -3.84
CA VAL A 190 -36.73 -8.57 -3.74
C VAL A 190 -36.62 -9.24 -5.10
N ASN A 191 -37.41 -8.78 -6.09
CA ASN A 191 -37.38 -9.32 -7.43
C ASN A 191 -36.05 -9.06 -8.14
N VAL A 192 -35.49 -7.88 -7.96
CA VAL A 192 -34.19 -7.50 -8.56
C VAL A 192 -33.05 -8.30 -7.92
N ILE A 193 -33.02 -8.46 -6.59
CA ILE A 193 -32.03 -9.29 -5.91
C ILE A 193 -32.08 -10.74 -6.45
N ALA A 194 -33.27 -11.32 -6.62
CA ALA A 194 -33.39 -12.66 -7.16
C ALA A 194 -32.86 -12.78 -8.60
N ALA A 195 -33.11 -11.76 -9.43
CA ALA A 195 -32.58 -11.72 -10.80
C ALA A 195 -31.03 -11.54 -10.83
N LEU A 196 -30.50 -10.67 -9.96
CA LEU A 196 -29.05 -10.47 -9.81
C LEU A 196 -28.38 -11.74 -9.30
N ASP A 197 -28.99 -12.43 -8.32
CA ASP A 197 -28.51 -13.71 -7.81
C ASP A 197 -28.39 -14.75 -8.92
N GLN A 198 -29.43 -14.93 -9.72
CA GLN A 198 -29.43 -15.88 -10.82
C GLN A 198 -28.34 -15.55 -11.85
N ALA A 199 -28.19 -14.27 -12.23
CA ALA A 199 -27.21 -13.84 -13.21
C ALA A 199 -25.77 -14.02 -12.72
N LEU A 200 -25.47 -13.54 -11.52
CA LEU A 200 -24.12 -13.64 -10.94
C LEU A 200 -23.74 -15.07 -10.62
N SER A 201 -24.63 -15.88 -10.04
CA SER A 201 -24.35 -17.27 -9.72
C SER A 201 -23.95 -18.07 -10.96
N HIS A 202 -24.65 -17.86 -12.09
CA HIS A 202 -24.33 -18.52 -13.35
C HIS A 202 -22.96 -18.11 -13.89
N ASP A 203 -22.69 -16.82 -13.95
CA ASP A 203 -21.42 -16.29 -14.45
C ASP A 203 -20.23 -16.69 -13.56
N LEU A 204 -20.37 -16.62 -12.23
CA LEU A 204 -19.32 -17.00 -11.28
C LEU A 204 -18.99 -18.49 -11.34
N ALA A 205 -19.97 -19.37 -11.50
CA ALA A 205 -19.75 -20.80 -11.63
C ALA A 205 -18.94 -21.18 -12.90
N GLY A 206 -18.97 -20.34 -13.93
CA GLY A 206 -18.23 -20.55 -15.17
C GLY A 206 -16.78 -20.06 -15.17
N LEU A 207 -16.37 -19.28 -14.17
CA LEU A 207 -15.09 -18.54 -14.19
C LEU A 207 -13.86 -19.44 -14.31
N ASP A 208 -13.77 -20.50 -13.54
CA ASP A 208 -12.62 -21.42 -13.60
C ASP A 208 -12.45 -22.06 -14.99
N GLY A 209 -13.57 -22.39 -15.63
CA GLY A 209 -13.56 -22.90 -17.00
C GLY A 209 -13.05 -21.88 -18.02
N LEU A 210 -13.36 -20.60 -17.83
CA LEU A 210 -12.86 -19.52 -18.67
C LEU A 210 -11.38 -19.23 -18.45
N LEU A 211 -10.92 -19.28 -17.20
CA LEU A 211 -9.51 -19.10 -16.83
C LEU A 211 -8.63 -20.24 -17.36
N ALA A 212 -9.17 -21.45 -17.50
CA ALA A 212 -8.46 -22.60 -18.08
C ALA A 212 -8.29 -22.50 -19.61
N GLN A 213 -9.06 -21.65 -20.30
CA GLN A 213 -8.94 -21.42 -21.74
C GLN A 213 -7.78 -20.47 -22.06
N THR A 214 -7.13 -20.68 -23.20
CA THR A 214 -6.00 -19.83 -23.64
C THR A 214 -6.43 -18.51 -24.29
N GLY A 215 -7.69 -18.38 -24.69
CA GLY A 215 -8.25 -17.16 -25.30
C GLY A 215 -8.66 -16.12 -24.27
N SER A 216 -8.64 -14.84 -24.65
CA SER A 216 -9.08 -13.71 -23.81
C SER A 216 -10.53 -13.28 -24.05
N ASP A 217 -11.09 -13.54 -25.23
CA ASP A 217 -12.38 -12.98 -25.68
C ASP A 217 -13.56 -13.37 -24.77
N HIS A 218 -13.63 -14.62 -24.36
CA HIS A 218 -14.69 -15.11 -23.48
C HIS A 218 -14.55 -14.54 -22.05
N LEU A 219 -13.31 -14.36 -21.60
CA LEU A 219 -13.02 -13.78 -20.29
C LEU A 219 -13.32 -12.27 -20.27
N GLN A 220 -13.03 -11.55 -21.37
CA GLN A 220 -13.43 -10.15 -21.56
C GLN A 220 -14.95 -9.99 -21.53
N ALA A 221 -15.67 -10.82 -22.29
CA ALA A 221 -17.13 -10.82 -22.31
C ALA A 221 -17.72 -11.14 -20.92
N TRP A 222 -17.09 -12.02 -20.16
CA TRP A 222 -17.48 -12.33 -18.79
C TRP A 222 -17.26 -11.12 -17.87
N LEU A 223 -16.08 -10.47 -17.89
CA LEU A 223 -15.78 -9.26 -17.12
C LEU A 223 -16.79 -8.15 -17.40
N HIS A 224 -17.09 -7.93 -18.69
CA HIS A 224 -18.08 -6.93 -19.10
C HIS A 224 -19.47 -7.19 -18.50
N ARG A 225 -19.96 -8.45 -18.62
CA ARG A 225 -21.27 -8.82 -18.09
C ARG A 225 -21.34 -8.70 -16.57
N VAL A 226 -20.36 -9.28 -15.85
CA VAL A 226 -20.34 -9.25 -14.38
C VAL A 226 -20.24 -7.82 -13.89
N SER A 227 -19.40 -6.96 -14.52
CA SER A 227 -19.30 -5.53 -14.17
C SER A 227 -20.64 -4.81 -14.38
N GLY A 228 -21.35 -5.10 -15.46
CA GLY A 228 -22.66 -4.54 -15.72
C GLY A 228 -23.70 -4.93 -14.65
N VAL A 229 -23.71 -6.22 -14.25
CA VAL A 229 -24.60 -6.72 -13.19
C VAL A 229 -24.27 -6.07 -11.83
N LEU A 230 -22.97 -5.96 -11.50
CA LEU A 230 -22.51 -5.30 -10.28
C LEU A 230 -22.86 -3.80 -10.25
N GLY A 231 -22.80 -3.11 -11.40
CA GLY A 231 -23.25 -1.73 -11.54
C GLY A 231 -24.77 -1.58 -11.26
N MET A 232 -25.59 -2.52 -11.74
CA MET A 232 -27.02 -2.55 -11.44
C MET A 232 -27.33 -2.87 -9.97
N ALA A 233 -26.41 -3.56 -9.29
CA ALA A 233 -26.51 -3.88 -7.87
C ALA A 233 -25.99 -2.74 -6.95
N GLU A 234 -25.71 -1.53 -7.49
CA GLU A 234 -25.09 -0.41 -6.77
C GLU A 234 -23.71 -0.74 -6.16
N ALA A 235 -23.04 -1.80 -6.65
CA ALA A 235 -21.67 -2.14 -6.33
C ALA A 235 -20.69 -1.44 -7.29
N SER A 236 -20.86 -0.12 -7.47
CA SER A 236 -20.21 0.68 -8.52
C SER A 236 -18.68 0.64 -8.47
N GLY A 237 -18.10 0.60 -7.26
CA GLY A 237 -16.65 0.50 -7.09
C GLY A 237 -16.09 -0.81 -7.65
N LEU A 238 -16.74 -1.94 -7.37
CA LEU A 238 -16.33 -3.24 -7.88
C LEU A 238 -16.62 -3.37 -9.40
N ALA A 239 -17.72 -2.81 -9.88
CA ALA A 239 -18.02 -2.75 -11.32
C ALA A 239 -16.90 -2.04 -12.10
N GLN A 240 -16.38 -0.93 -11.55
CA GLN A 240 -15.26 -0.19 -12.17
C GLN A 240 -13.97 -1.02 -12.21
N VAL A 241 -13.68 -1.79 -11.15
CA VAL A 241 -12.53 -2.72 -11.14
C VAL A 241 -12.63 -3.73 -12.29
N GLY A 242 -13.81 -4.32 -12.51
CA GLY A 242 -14.01 -5.26 -13.60
C GLY A 242 -13.81 -4.65 -15.00
N LEU A 243 -14.24 -3.40 -15.22
CA LEU A 243 -14.00 -2.67 -16.47
C LEU A 243 -12.52 -2.33 -16.69
N VAL A 244 -11.76 -2.07 -15.63
CA VAL A 244 -10.31 -1.89 -15.72
C VAL A 244 -9.63 -3.20 -16.11
N LEU A 245 -10.00 -4.32 -15.46
CA LEU A 245 -9.47 -5.66 -15.79
C LEU A 245 -9.80 -6.09 -17.22
N GLU A 246 -11.00 -5.75 -17.72
CA GLU A 246 -11.38 -5.97 -19.12
C GLU A 246 -10.42 -5.28 -20.09
N ARG A 247 -10.07 -4.02 -19.80
CA ARG A 247 -9.12 -3.22 -20.59
C ARG A 247 -7.70 -3.78 -20.51
N ASP A 248 -7.25 -4.15 -19.31
CA ASP A 248 -5.91 -4.71 -19.10
C ASP A 248 -5.75 -6.06 -19.80
N LEU A 249 -6.81 -6.87 -19.76
CA LEU A 249 -6.88 -8.16 -20.48
C LEU A 249 -6.82 -7.97 -22.01
N ALA A 250 -7.45 -6.91 -22.53
CA ALA A 250 -7.37 -6.53 -23.94
C ALA A 250 -5.95 -6.10 -24.36
N ALA A 251 -5.19 -5.51 -23.45
CA ALA A 251 -3.79 -5.10 -23.67
C ALA A 251 -2.82 -6.30 -23.67
N GLY A 252 -3.16 -7.40 -22.97
CA GLY A 252 -2.39 -8.64 -22.98
C GLY A 252 -2.59 -9.51 -21.74
N ARG A 253 -2.98 -10.75 -21.95
CA ARG A 253 -3.21 -11.72 -20.87
C ARG A 253 -1.90 -12.24 -20.27
N ASN A 254 -1.83 -12.31 -18.94
CA ASN A 254 -0.72 -12.89 -18.20
C ASN A 254 -1.20 -13.45 -16.84
N ALA A 255 -0.33 -14.16 -16.11
CA ALA A 255 -0.67 -14.80 -14.84
C ALA A 255 -1.09 -13.82 -13.73
N ALA A 256 -0.65 -12.55 -13.78
CA ALA A 256 -1.07 -11.53 -12.83
C ALA A 256 -2.51 -11.08 -13.09
N ILE A 257 -2.88 -10.91 -14.36
CA ILE A 257 -4.26 -10.60 -14.79
C ILE A 257 -5.18 -11.76 -14.44
N ASP A 258 -4.80 -13.02 -14.73
CA ASP A 258 -5.62 -14.19 -14.40
C ASP A 258 -5.89 -14.29 -12.89
N ARG A 259 -4.90 -13.91 -12.06
CA ARG A 259 -5.07 -13.83 -10.60
C ARG A 259 -6.03 -12.70 -10.21
N ALA A 260 -5.84 -11.51 -10.77
CA ALA A 260 -6.70 -10.36 -10.50
C ALA A 260 -8.16 -10.60 -10.91
N VAL A 261 -8.39 -11.32 -12.01
CA VAL A 261 -9.74 -11.73 -12.45
C VAL A 261 -10.35 -12.75 -11.47
N ARG A 262 -9.55 -13.68 -10.94
CA ARG A 262 -10.04 -14.63 -9.93
C ARG A 262 -10.44 -13.91 -8.64
N ASP A 263 -9.59 -13.00 -8.18
CA ASP A 263 -9.89 -12.17 -7.01
C ASP A 263 -11.15 -11.32 -7.21
N PHE A 264 -11.35 -10.74 -8.40
CA PHE A 264 -12.57 -10.02 -8.76
C PHE A 264 -13.81 -10.93 -8.71
N GLY A 265 -13.69 -12.17 -9.15
CA GLY A 265 -14.75 -13.19 -9.03
C GLY A 265 -15.12 -13.47 -7.57
N ASP A 266 -14.12 -13.61 -6.69
CA ASP A 266 -14.34 -13.81 -5.26
C ASP A 266 -15.08 -12.62 -4.61
N ASP A 267 -14.74 -11.39 -4.99
CA ASP A 267 -15.43 -10.19 -4.48
C ASP A 267 -16.85 -10.07 -5.04
N ALA A 268 -17.07 -10.44 -6.29
CA ALA A 268 -18.41 -10.49 -6.86
C ALA A 268 -19.29 -11.56 -6.14
N ALA A 269 -18.69 -12.69 -5.74
CA ALA A 269 -19.37 -13.69 -4.90
C ALA A 269 -19.72 -13.14 -3.51
N ALA A 270 -18.84 -12.32 -2.92
CA ALA A 270 -19.12 -11.68 -1.64
C ALA A 270 -20.25 -10.63 -1.74
N VAL A 271 -20.32 -9.85 -2.83
CA VAL A 271 -21.47 -8.96 -3.13
C VAL A 271 -22.77 -9.77 -3.19
N LEU A 272 -22.73 -10.89 -3.88
CA LEU A 272 -23.90 -11.77 -4.01
C LEU A 272 -24.35 -12.31 -2.65
N ALA A 273 -23.42 -12.70 -1.77
CA ALA A 273 -23.73 -13.13 -0.41
C ALA A 273 -24.41 -12.03 0.40
N LEU A 274 -23.91 -10.78 0.34
CA LEU A 274 -24.53 -9.64 1.00
C LEU A 274 -25.97 -9.36 0.52
N LEU A 275 -26.20 -9.48 -0.78
CA LEU A 275 -27.54 -9.32 -1.35
C LEU A 275 -28.51 -10.41 -0.86
N ARG A 276 -28.03 -11.66 -0.74
CA ARG A 276 -28.83 -12.79 -0.24
C ARG A 276 -29.19 -12.62 1.23
N ASP A 277 -28.25 -12.21 2.06
CA ASP A 277 -28.49 -11.97 3.50
C ASP A 277 -29.60 -10.94 3.70
N HIS A 278 -29.59 -9.84 2.92
CA HIS A 278 -30.68 -8.83 2.97
C HIS A 278 -32.02 -9.34 2.43
N HIS A 279 -32.00 -10.34 1.53
CA HIS A 279 -33.21 -10.96 1.01
C HIS A 279 -33.89 -11.87 2.04
N ASP A 280 -33.08 -12.56 2.85
CA ASP A 280 -33.58 -13.54 3.85
C ASP A 280 -34.03 -12.84 5.14
N ASP A 281 -33.36 -11.77 5.58
CA ASP A 281 -33.75 -10.99 6.76
C ASP A 281 -35.14 -10.32 6.61
N ASP A 282 -35.53 -9.98 5.38
CA ASP A 282 -36.84 -9.38 5.09
C ASP A 282 -38.01 -10.40 5.00
N ARG A 283 -37.71 -11.68 5.13
CA ARG A 283 -38.73 -12.77 5.12
C ARG A 283 -39.17 -13.23 6.52
N LEU A 284 -38.51 -12.76 7.57
CA LEU A 284 -38.81 -13.05 8.97
C LEU A 284 -39.65 -11.97 9.59
#